data_dc5bf8f8330ab07694dabdbcac16a43c
#
_entry.id   dc5bf8f8330ab07694dabdbcac16a43c
#
_cell.length_a   1.000
_cell.length_b   1.000
_cell.length_c   1.000
_cell.angle_alpha   90.00
_cell.angle_beta   90.00
_cell.angle_gamma   90.00
#
_symmetry.space_group_name_H-M   'P 1'
#
loop_
_entity.id
_entity.type
_entity.pdbx_description
1 polymer ?
#
loop_
_entity_poly.entity_id
_entity_poly.type
_entity_poly.pdbx_seq_one_letter_code
_entity_poly.pdbx_strand_id
1 'polypeptide(L)'
;MTLTLIKPFYIHLFFTILWFLFMTWLSHQDGEHTSRTSLELANHMKHWFPVRDIGKLNQQLRRAAHVILFAVFTILLTGTLHSAHVSTAAMAAGLILAAFWGWADEATKPMIQGRHFSWFDVRLNWMGTGIGILAGILLYR
;
A
#
# COMPACT_ATOMS: atom_id res chain seq x y z
N MET A 1 -8.46 29.62 -26.01
CA MET A 1 -7.58 29.24 -24.88
C MET A 1 -7.89 27.78 -24.57
N THR A 2 -7.18 26.87 -25.25
CA THR A 2 -7.37 25.41 -25.09
C THR A 2 -6.76 25.00 -23.74
N LEU A 3 -7.61 24.72 -22.77
CA LEU A 3 -7.24 23.97 -21.58
C LEU A 3 -6.61 22.64 -22.07
N THR A 4 -5.32 22.54 -21.99
CA THR A 4 -4.59 21.29 -22.26
C THR A 4 -5.12 20.29 -21.25
N LEU A 5 -6.01 19.39 -21.66
CA LEU A 5 -6.52 18.29 -20.85
C LEU A 5 -5.30 17.55 -20.32
N ILE A 6 -5.10 17.61 -19.00
CA ILE A 6 -4.04 16.88 -18.33
C ILE A 6 -4.22 15.41 -18.71
N LYS A 7 -3.22 14.85 -19.41
CA LYS A 7 -3.32 13.47 -19.89
C LYS A 7 -3.56 12.54 -18.69
N PRO A 8 -4.44 11.54 -18.78
CA PRO A 8 -4.74 10.59 -17.70
C PRO A 8 -3.47 9.97 -17.08
N PHE A 9 -2.44 9.79 -17.88
CA PHE A 9 -1.11 9.34 -17.42
C PHE A 9 -0.55 10.19 -16.27
N TYR A 10 -0.54 11.53 -16.41
CA TYR A 10 0.03 12.40 -15.37
C TYR A 10 -0.78 12.38 -14.08
N ILE A 11 -2.10 12.21 -14.19
CA ILE A 11 -2.98 12.09 -13.03
C ILE A 11 -2.68 10.78 -12.28
N HIS A 12 -2.65 9.65 -12.98
CA HIS A 12 -2.31 8.36 -12.38
C HIS A 12 -0.90 8.37 -11.81
N LEU A 13 0.08 8.89 -12.54
CA LEU A 13 1.48 9.00 -12.08
C LEU A 13 1.58 9.82 -10.80
N PHE A 14 0.91 10.96 -10.75
CA PHE A 14 0.91 11.82 -9.56
C PHE A 14 0.38 11.07 -8.33
N PHE A 15 -0.79 10.42 -8.46
CA PHE A 15 -1.37 9.67 -7.35
C PHE A 15 -0.55 8.43 -6.99
N THR A 16 0.07 7.75 -7.95
CA THR A 16 0.96 6.63 -7.69
C THR A 16 2.17 7.06 -6.87
N ILE A 17 2.83 8.16 -7.25
CA ILE A 17 3.98 8.69 -6.52
C ILE A 17 3.56 9.16 -5.13
N LEU A 18 2.47 9.93 -5.02
CA LEU A 18 1.95 10.42 -3.75
C LEU A 18 1.64 9.27 -2.80
N TRP A 19 0.95 8.23 -3.30
CA TRP A 19 0.61 7.06 -2.50
C TRP A 19 1.85 6.26 -2.10
N PHE A 20 2.80 6.07 -3.03
CA PHE A 20 4.06 5.41 -2.74
C PHE A 20 4.84 6.11 -1.62
N LEU A 21 4.96 7.42 -1.68
CA LEU A 21 5.61 8.22 -0.64
C LEU A 21 4.87 8.12 0.69
N PHE A 22 3.54 8.19 0.66
CA PHE A 22 2.70 8.06 1.85
C PHE A 22 2.83 6.69 2.51
N MET A 23 2.72 5.59 1.75
CA MET A 23 2.84 4.24 2.30
C MET A 23 4.24 3.96 2.83
N THR A 24 5.28 4.44 2.14
CA THR A 24 6.66 4.31 2.57
C THR A 24 6.91 5.10 3.86
N TRP A 25 6.45 6.34 3.93
CA TRP A 25 6.53 7.13 5.15
C TRP A 25 5.82 6.45 6.33
N LEU A 26 4.60 5.95 6.11
CA LEU A 26 3.82 5.26 7.15
C LEU A 26 4.52 3.96 7.61
N SER A 27 5.09 3.20 6.68
CA SER A 27 5.81 1.96 6.96
C SER A 27 7.11 2.19 7.72
N HIS A 28 7.78 3.33 7.51
CA HIS A 28 9.08 3.65 8.09
C HIS A 28 9.01 4.48 9.39
N GLN A 29 7.83 4.69 9.94
CA GLN A 29 7.69 5.23 11.29
C GLN A 29 8.29 4.23 12.32
N ASP A 30 8.87 4.76 13.39
CA ASP A 30 9.35 3.91 14.49
C ASP A 30 8.24 3.04 15.11
N GLY A 31 8.64 2.00 15.85
CA GLY A 31 7.69 1.04 16.40
C GLY A 31 6.70 1.65 17.39
N GLU A 32 7.11 2.69 18.11
CA GLU A 32 6.26 3.38 19.09
C GLU A 32 5.20 4.24 18.40
N HIS A 33 5.58 5.07 17.42
CA HIS A 33 4.64 5.89 16.64
C HIS A 33 3.63 5.03 15.88
N THR A 34 4.08 3.98 15.23
CA THR A 34 3.18 3.05 14.52
C THR A 34 2.18 2.40 15.45
N SER A 35 2.63 1.95 16.64
CA SER A 35 1.76 1.34 17.64
C SER A 35 0.75 2.35 18.19
N ARG A 36 1.16 3.57 18.45
CA ARG A 36 0.33 4.66 18.97
C ARG A 36 -0.77 5.05 17.97
N THR A 37 -0.40 5.28 16.71
CA THR A 37 -1.36 5.66 15.65
C THR A 37 -2.45 4.59 15.46
N SER A 38 -2.05 3.31 15.39
CA SER A 38 -3.02 2.22 15.23
C SER A 38 -3.87 1.99 16.47
N LEU A 39 -3.33 2.25 17.67
CA LEU A 39 -4.06 2.15 18.92
C LEU A 39 -5.08 3.28 19.08
N GLU A 40 -4.75 4.50 18.69
CA GLU A 40 -5.67 5.63 18.64
C GLU A 40 -6.84 5.34 17.71
N LEU A 41 -6.58 4.80 16.52
CA LEU A 41 -7.63 4.36 15.59
C LEU A 41 -8.51 3.27 16.21
N ALA A 42 -7.91 2.25 16.84
CA ALA A 42 -8.65 1.19 17.53
C ALA A 42 -9.54 1.73 18.65
N ASN A 43 -9.06 2.70 19.41
CA ASN A 43 -9.83 3.36 20.46
C ASN A 43 -11.03 4.17 19.91
N HIS A 44 -10.86 4.85 18.77
CA HIS A 44 -11.98 5.51 18.09
C HIS A 44 -13.03 4.51 17.61
N MET A 45 -12.59 3.40 17.01
CA MET A 45 -13.50 2.35 16.54
C MET A 45 -14.29 1.67 17.69
N LYS A 46 -13.73 1.59 18.90
CA LYS A 46 -14.42 1.06 20.08
C LYS A 46 -15.73 1.80 20.41
N HIS A 47 -15.84 3.08 20.07
CA HIS A 47 -17.07 3.84 20.29
C HIS A 47 -18.21 3.44 19.34
N TRP A 48 -17.88 2.85 18.19
CA TRP A 48 -18.84 2.48 17.15
C TRP A 48 -19.14 0.99 17.12
N PHE A 49 -18.21 0.15 17.63
CA PHE A 49 -18.32 -1.31 17.59
C PHE A 49 -18.02 -1.92 18.97
N PRO A 50 -18.73 -2.99 19.39
CA PRO A 50 -18.44 -3.71 20.63
C PRO A 50 -17.11 -4.48 20.51
N VAL A 51 -16.02 -3.83 20.90
CA VAL A 51 -14.67 -4.41 20.87
C VAL A 51 -14.35 -5.00 22.26
N ARG A 52 -14.14 -6.33 22.31
CA ARG A 52 -13.77 -7.02 23.56
C ARG A 52 -12.26 -6.89 23.89
N ASP A 53 -11.42 -6.79 22.86
CA ASP A 53 -9.97 -6.78 23.01
C ASP A 53 -9.35 -5.76 22.03
N ILE A 54 -8.93 -4.61 22.58
CA ILE A 54 -8.32 -3.52 21.81
C ILE A 54 -6.96 -3.95 21.22
N GLY A 55 -6.20 -4.80 21.91
CA GLY A 55 -4.91 -5.28 21.42
C GLY A 55 -5.06 -6.12 20.15
N LYS A 56 -6.06 -7.01 20.12
CA LYS A 56 -6.39 -7.79 18.91
C LYS A 56 -6.87 -6.90 17.78
N LEU A 57 -7.73 -5.93 18.06
CA LEU A 57 -8.21 -4.98 17.05
C LEU A 57 -7.03 -4.18 16.47
N ASN A 58 -6.15 -3.66 17.30
CA ASN A 58 -4.94 -2.95 16.89
C ASN A 58 -4.07 -3.81 15.95
N GLN A 59 -3.85 -5.08 16.30
CA GLN A 59 -3.10 -6.01 15.46
C GLN A 59 -3.79 -6.26 14.10
N GLN A 60 -5.13 -6.41 14.10
CA GLN A 60 -5.90 -6.59 12.87
C GLN A 60 -5.85 -5.36 11.98
N LEU A 61 -5.95 -4.16 12.54
CA LEU A 61 -5.83 -2.89 11.80
C LEU A 61 -4.45 -2.76 11.13
N ARG A 62 -3.37 -3.10 11.84
CA ARG A 62 -2.02 -3.10 11.27
C ARG A 62 -1.89 -4.08 10.12
N ARG A 63 -2.44 -5.28 10.26
CA ARG A 63 -2.44 -6.30 9.18
C ARG A 63 -3.27 -5.85 7.98
N ALA A 64 -4.46 -5.29 8.22
CA ALA A 64 -5.31 -4.75 7.16
C ALA A 64 -4.62 -3.60 6.43
N ALA A 65 -3.89 -2.73 7.14
CA ALA A 65 -3.14 -1.64 6.54
C ALA A 65 -2.12 -2.13 5.50
N HIS A 66 -1.37 -3.20 5.78
CA HIS A 66 -0.44 -3.80 4.81
C HIS A 66 -1.16 -4.18 3.51
N VAL A 67 -2.26 -4.91 3.62
CA VAL A 67 -3.04 -5.35 2.46
C VAL A 67 -3.61 -4.17 1.67
N ILE A 68 -4.23 -3.21 2.36
CA ILE A 68 -4.89 -2.06 1.73
C ILE A 68 -3.86 -1.16 1.05
N LEU A 69 -2.76 -0.83 1.72
CA LEU A 69 -1.73 0.06 1.19
C LEU A 69 -1.13 -0.49 -0.10
N PHE A 70 -0.79 -1.78 -0.12
CA PHE A 70 -0.23 -2.42 -1.30
C PHE A 70 -1.26 -2.67 -2.40
N ALA A 71 -2.53 -2.94 -2.06
CA ALA A 71 -3.60 -3.06 -3.05
C ALA A 71 -3.83 -1.73 -3.79
N VAL A 72 -3.99 -0.63 -3.05
CA VAL A 72 -4.19 0.70 -3.65
C VAL A 72 -2.96 1.12 -4.47
N PHE A 73 -1.75 0.92 -3.94
CA PHE A 73 -0.52 1.20 -4.70
C PHE A 73 -0.50 0.47 -6.04
N THR A 74 -0.82 -0.82 -6.03
CA THR A 74 -0.78 -1.65 -7.26
C THR A 74 -1.88 -1.27 -8.24
N ILE A 75 -3.08 -0.90 -7.78
CA ILE A 75 -4.15 -0.37 -8.64
C ILE A 75 -3.69 0.92 -9.34
N LEU A 76 -3.13 1.86 -8.59
CA LEU A 76 -2.65 3.14 -9.13
C LEU A 76 -1.49 2.93 -10.11
N LEU A 77 -0.56 2.04 -9.78
CA LEU A 77 0.55 1.66 -10.65
C LEU A 77 0.04 1.05 -11.96
N THR A 78 -0.92 0.13 -11.88
CA THR A 78 -1.55 -0.49 -13.07
C THR A 78 -2.20 0.58 -13.95
N GLY A 79 -2.93 1.53 -13.36
CA GLY A 79 -3.52 2.66 -14.08
C GLY A 79 -2.47 3.55 -14.75
N THR A 80 -1.35 3.80 -14.09
CA THR A 80 -0.22 4.56 -14.64
C THR A 80 0.37 3.85 -15.85
N LEU A 81 0.69 2.56 -15.72
CA LEU A 81 1.28 1.76 -16.79
C LEU A 81 0.32 1.59 -17.98
N HIS A 82 -0.97 1.39 -17.70
CA HIS A 82 -2.01 1.33 -18.73
C HIS A 82 -2.12 2.66 -19.50
N SER A 83 -2.19 3.79 -18.79
CA SER A 83 -2.29 5.12 -19.40
C SER A 83 -1.02 5.53 -20.16
N ALA A 84 0.11 4.92 -19.85
CA ALA A 84 1.37 5.07 -20.60
C ALA A 84 1.44 4.17 -21.84
N HIS A 85 0.44 3.31 -22.09
CA HIS A 85 0.40 2.37 -23.19
C HIS A 85 1.64 1.48 -23.28
N VAL A 86 2.16 1.04 -22.13
CA VAL A 86 3.34 0.17 -22.10
C VAL A 86 3.05 -1.23 -22.65
N SER A 87 4.07 -1.93 -23.12
CA SER A 87 3.92 -3.32 -23.55
C SER A 87 3.53 -4.23 -22.39
N THR A 88 2.93 -5.38 -22.71
CA THR A 88 2.59 -6.40 -21.68
C THR A 88 3.79 -6.83 -20.86
N ALA A 89 4.97 -6.93 -21.48
CA ALA A 89 6.22 -7.25 -20.79
C ALA A 89 6.62 -6.15 -19.79
N ALA A 90 6.50 -4.88 -20.17
CA ALA A 90 6.78 -3.76 -19.27
C ALA A 90 5.74 -3.66 -18.14
N MET A 91 4.46 -3.96 -18.41
CA MET A 91 3.43 -4.07 -17.40
C MET A 91 3.79 -5.15 -16.38
N ALA A 92 4.11 -6.37 -16.84
CA ALA A 92 4.52 -7.47 -15.98
C ALA A 92 5.75 -7.11 -15.13
N ALA A 93 6.76 -6.50 -15.73
CA ALA A 93 7.97 -6.05 -15.02
C ALA A 93 7.62 -5.03 -13.90
N GLY A 94 6.75 -4.05 -14.17
CA GLY A 94 6.30 -3.08 -13.18
C GLY A 94 5.58 -3.73 -11.99
N LEU A 95 4.72 -4.72 -12.27
CA LEU A 95 4.00 -5.46 -11.22
C LEU A 95 4.91 -6.38 -10.40
N ILE A 96 5.93 -6.98 -11.03
CA ILE A 96 6.97 -7.75 -10.32
C ILE A 96 7.78 -6.82 -9.42
N LEU A 97 8.13 -5.62 -9.88
CA LEU A 97 8.81 -4.63 -9.03
C LEU A 97 7.96 -4.18 -7.85
N ALA A 98 6.63 -4.06 -8.01
CA ALA A 98 5.72 -3.79 -6.90
C ALA A 98 5.73 -4.92 -5.86
N ALA A 99 5.73 -6.18 -6.29
CA ALA A 99 5.85 -7.33 -5.40
C ALA A 99 7.23 -7.39 -4.70
N PHE A 100 8.30 -7.09 -5.44
CA PHE A 100 9.64 -6.97 -4.87
C PHE A 100 9.71 -5.87 -3.81
N TRP A 101 9.08 -4.72 -4.07
CA TRP A 101 8.98 -3.65 -3.08
C TRP A 101 8.28 -4.11 -1.81
N GLY A 102 7.25 -4.95 -1.92
CA GLY A 102 6.57 -5.53 -0.75
C GLY A 102 7.48 -6.34 0.18
N TRP A 103 8.52 -6.97 -0.37
CA TRP A 103 9.58 -7.60 0.41
C TRP A 103 10.61 -6.57 0.89
N ALA A 104 11.05 -5.64 0.03
CA ALA A 104 12.08 -4.66 0.36
C ALA A 104 11.64 -3.72 1.48
N ASP A 105 10.37 -3.31 1.51
CA ASP A 105 9.79 -2.52 2.59
C ASP A 105 9.97 -3.20 3.96
N GLU A 106 9.73 -4.51 4.05
CA GLU A 106 9.97 -5.26 5.29
C GLU A 106 11.47 -5.44 5.56
N ALA A 107 12.28 -5.67 4.53
CA ALA A 107 13.72 -5.88 4.68
C ALA A 107 14.46 -4.65 5.22
N THR A 108 13.92 -3.45 5.03
CA THR A 108 14.48 -2.20 5.58
C THR A 108 14.07 -1.90 7.02
N LYS A 109 13.00 -2.53 7.53
CA LYS A 109 12.49 -2.27 8.89
C LYS A 109 13.49 -2.53 10.02
N PRO A 110 14.36 -3.53 9.98
CA PRO A 110 15.39 -3.72 11.03
C PRO A 110 16.33 -2.52 11.21
N MET A 111 16.41 -1.62 10.22
CA MET A 111 17.20 -0.38 10.31
C MET A 111 16.49 0.72 11.12
N ILE A 112 15.22 0.50 11.51
CA ILE A 112 14.36 1.47 12.21
C ILE A 112 14.22 1.01 13.67
N GLN A 113 14.33 1.95 14.60
CA GLN A 113 14.23 1.67 16.01
C GLN A 113 12.89 1.01 16.39
N GLY A 114 12.96 -0.11 17.10
CA GLY A 114 11.77 -0.84 17.55
C GLY A 114 11.03 -1.61 16.46
N ARG A 115 11.65 -1.80 15.28
CA ARG A 115 11.06 -2.56 14.17
C ARG A 115 11.87 -3.82 13.88
N HIS A 116 11.16 -4.84 13.40
CA HIS A 116 11.77 -6.13 13.03
C HIS A 116 11.22 -6.57 11.66
N PHE A 117 12.03 -7.35 10.95
CA PHE A 117 11.59 -8.00 9.73
C PHE A 117 10.51 -9.05 10.02
N SER A 118 9.47 -9.10 9.22
CA SER A 118 8.35 -10.03 9.37
C SER A 118 7.98 -10.69 8.03
N TRP A 119 8.24 -11.98 7.88
CA TRP A 119 7.76 -12.75 6.74
C TRP A 119 6.22 -12.76 6.62
N PHE A 120 5.54 -12.65 7.76
CA PHE A 120 4.08 -12.58 7.76
C PHE A 120 3.61 -11.29 7.09
N ASP A 121 4.24 -10.15 7.38
CA ASP A 121 3.89 -8.85 6.79
C ASP A 121 4.26 -8.79 5.30
N VAL A 122 5.36 -9.45 4.88
CA VAL A 122 5.67 -9.64 3.45
C VAL A 122 4.53 -10.35 2.72
N ARG A 123 3.97 -11.41 3.31
CA ARG A 123 2.82 -12.13 2.71
C ARG A 123 1.58 -11.25 2.61
N LEU A 124 1.33 -10.39 3.60
CA LEU A 124 0.23 -9.42 3.56
C LEU A 124 0.44 -8.38 2.45
N ASN A 125 1.67 -7.87 2.28
CA ASN A 125 2.03 -6.97 1.19
C ASN A 125 1.79 -7.64 -0.17
N TRP A 126 2.21 -8.88 -0.34
CA TRP A 126 1.99 -9.65 -1.58
C TRP A 126 0.52 -9.96 -1.82
N MET A 127 -0.24 -10.26 -0.77
CA MET A 127 -1.70 -10.42 -0.88
C MET A 127 -2.35 -9.13 -1.35
N GLY A 128 -1.96 -7.98 -0.79
CA GLY A 128 -2.43 -6.67 -1.24
C GLY A 128 -2.06 -6.41 -2.70
N THR A 129 -0.81 -6.69 -3.09
CA THR A 129 -0.36 -6.59 -4.49
C THR A 129 -1.21 -7.46 -5.42
N GLY A 130 -1.47 -8.72 -5.06
CA GLY A 130 -2.31 -9.63 -5.84
C GLY A 130 -3.74 -9.12 -6.02
N ILE A 131 -4.36 -8.64 -4.95
CA ILE A 131 -5.69 -8.00 -4.99
C ILE A 131 -5.65 -6.77 -5.91
N GLY A 132 -4.61 -5.93 -5.78
CA GLY A 132 -4.43 -4.75 -6.61
C GLY A 132 -4.26 -5.07 -8.10
N ILE A 133 -3.54 -6.15 -8.44
CA ILE A 133 -3.40 -6.63 -9.82
C ILE A 133 -4.78 -7.02 -10.39
N LEU A 134 -5.53 -7.85 -9.66
CA LEU A 134 -6.86 -8.31 -10.10
C LEU A 134 -7.81 -7.12 -10.29
N ALA A 135 -7.87 -6.21 -9.32
CA ALA A 135 -8.69 -5.01 -9.41
C ALA A 135 -8.24 -4.10 -10.57
N GLY A 136 -6.94 -3.89 -10.74
CA GLY A 136 -6.39 -3.09 -11.83
C GLY A 136 -6.72 -3.65 -13.21
N ILE A 137 -6.61 -4.98 -13.40
CA ILE A 137 -7.01 -5.62 -14.66
C ILE A 137 -8.50 -5.42 -14.94
N LEU A 138 -9.36 -5.44 -13.92
CA LEU A 138 -10.80 -5.23 -14.09
C LEU A 138 -11.14 -3.78 -14.40
N LEU A 139 -10.44 -2.82 -13.81
CA LEU A 139 -10.70 -1.39 -13.94
C LEU A 139 -10.16 -0.79 -15.25
N TYR A 140 -9.04 -1.32 -15.76
CA TYR A 140 -8.31 -0.76 -16.90
C TYR A 140 -8.34 -1.68 -18.13
N ARG A 141 -9.42 -2.43 -18.31
CA ARG A 141 -9.68 -3.24 -19.51
C ARG A 141 -9.93 -2.39 -20.74
#